data_fb4c628739b69cfbe044636fc055ae64
#
_entry.id   fb4c628739b69cfbe044636fc055ae64
#
_cell.length_a   1.000
_cell.length_b   1.000
_cell.length_c   1.000
_cell.angle_alpha   90.00
_cell.angle_beta   90.00
_cell.angle_gamma   90.00
#
_symmetry.space_group_name_H-M   'P 1'
#
loop_
_entity.id
_entity.type
_entity.pdbx_description
1 polymer ?
#
loop_
_entity_poly.entity_id
_entity_poly.type
_entity_poly.pdbx_seq_one_letter_code
_entity_poly.pdbx_strand_id
1 'polypeptide(L)'
;REVAQDGRRGALMLSVSIKHPDSEAFIDAKMTEGKVTGANVSVKIDDDFMNAAVNGGTYKQQYPIDSDSPVYVKDIDASGLWKKIIHNAWKSAEPGVLFWDTILRESVPDCYADLGFRTVSTNPCGEIPLCPYDSCRLLAINLYSYVVNPFTPDAYFDYDLFKKHVGLAQRIMDDIIDLESEIEINLAEQPRKAHIWIDIFPLDGLPDNNILRWFRVKHILLKRYMVRGLLFLSLR
;
A
#
# COMPACT_ATOMS: atom_id res chain seq x y z
N ARG A 1 -1.75 19.80 -13.14
CA ARG A 1 -0.53 19.81 -13.99
C ARG A 1 0.75 19.64 -13.16
N GLU A 2 0.71 19.98 -11.89
CA GLU A 2 1.90 19.95 -11.01
C GLU A 2 2.39 18.53 -10.67
N VAL A 3 1.58 17.52 -10.88
CA VAL A 3 1.89 16.11 -10.61
C VAL A 3 2.07 15.28 -11.90
N ALA A 4 2.18 15.92 -13.05
CA ALA A 4 2.37 15.23 -14.33
C ALA A 4 3.86 15.07 -14.64
N GLN A 5 4.29 13.84 -14.89
CA GLN A 5 5.63 13.50 -15.31
C GLN A 5 5.62 13.27 -16.82
N ASP A 6 6.33 14.09 -17.57
CA ASP A 6 6.55 13.96 -19.00
C ASP A 6 5.30 13.55 -19.81
N GLY A 7 4.20 14.28 -19.62
CA GLY A 7 2.91 14.02 -20.28
C GLY A 7 2.05 12.92 -19.67
N ARG A 8 2.52 12.18 -18.66
CA ARG A 8 1.73 11.21 -17.89
C ARG A 8 0.97 11.92 -16.77
N ARG A 9 -0.26 11.48 -16.52
CA ARG A 9 -1.02 11.98 -15.37
C ARG A 9 -0.36 11.51 -14.08
N GLY A 10 -0.16 12.43 -13.15
CA GLY A 10 0.17 12.08 -11.78
C GLY A 10 -1.02 11.42 -11.07
N ALA A 11 -0.73 10.75 -9.96
CA ALA A 11 -1.73 10.16 -9.08
C ALA A 11 -1.54 10.70 -7.66
N LEU A 12 -2.64 10.92 -6.96
CA LEU A 12 -2.65 11.45 -5.59
C LEU A 12 -3.53 10.57 -4.71
N MET A 13 -3.06 10.27 -3.51
CA MET A 13 -3.84 9.66 -2.42
C MET A 13 -4.18 10.74 -1.40
N LEU A 14 -5.47 10.88 -1.10
CA LEU A 14 -5.98 11.61 0.04
C LEU A 14 -6.56 10.61 1.03
N SER A 15 -6.08 10.64 2.26
CA SER A 15 -6.59 9.75 3.30
C SER A 15 -6.88 10.50 4.59
N VAL A 16 -7.94 10.08 5.28
CA VAL A 16 -8.33 10.61 6.59
C VAL A 16 -8.54 9.45 7.56
N SER A 17 -8.22 9.65 8.85
CA SER A 17 -8.59 8.69 9.88
C SER A 17 -10.09 8.72 10.13
N ILE A 18 -10.71 7.55 10.32
CA ILE A 18 -12.11 7.44 10.74
C ILE A 18 -12.36 8.12 12.09
N LYS A 19 -11.32 8.29 12.90
CA LYS A 19 -11.34 8.98 14.19
C LYS A 19 -11.53 10.50 14.07
N HIS A 20 -11.28 11.06 12.88
CA HIS A 20 -11.46 12.49 12.64
C HIS A 20 -12.94 12.85 12.53
N PRO A 21 -13.43 13.92 13.18
CA PRO A 21 -14.86 14.31 13.13
C PRO A 21 -15.40 14.60 11.72
N ASP A 22 -14.55 15.06 10.81
CA ASP A 22 -14.93 15.36 9.42
C ASP A 22 -14.82 14.16 8.49
N SER A 23 -14.53 12.95 9.01
CA SER A 23 -14.38 11.74 8.20
C SER A 23 -15.64 11.42 7.40
N GLU A 24 -16.82 11.70 7.93
CA GLU A 24 -18.08 11.50 7.22
C GLU A 24 -18.22 12.41 5.99
N ALA A 25 -17.86 13.69 6.11
CA ALA A 25 -17.84 14.61 4.99
C ALA A 25 -16.80 14.20 3.93
N PHE A 26 -15.68 13.66 4.37
CA PHE A 26 -14.63 13.13 3.51
C PHE A 26 -15.10 11.86 2.75
N ILE A 27 -15.83 10.96 3.40
CA ILE A 27 -16.44 9.77 2.80
C ILE A 27 -17.40 10.17 1.66
N ASP A 28 -18.08 11.29 1.80
CA ASP A 28 -19.01 11.81 0.80
C ASP A 28 -18.33 12.66 -0.29
N ALA A 29 -17.03 12.90 -0.21
CA ALA A 29 -16.34 13.86 -1.08
C ALA A 29 -16.50 13.58 -2.58
N LYS A 30 -16.58 12.31 -2.98
CA LYS A 30 -16.76 11.89 -4.39
C LYS A 30 -18.21 11.57 -4.78
N MET A 31 -19.16 11.72 -3.88
CA MET A 31 -20.57 11.51 -4.17
C MET A 31 -21.16 12.65 -5.04
N THR A 32 -20.50 13.80 -5.06
CA THR A 32 -20.82 14.90 -5.98
C THR A 32 -19.93 14.80 -7.20
N GLU A 33 -20.54 14.60 -8.37
CA GLU A 33 -19.82 14.48 -9.64
C GLU A 33 -18.94 15.72 -9.91
N GLY A 34 -17.71 15.47 -10.33
CA GLY A 34 -16.75 16.53 -10.67
C GLY A 34 -16.06 17.22 -9.50
N LYS A 35 -16.43 16.94 -8.24
CA LYS A 35 -15.87 17.65 -7.07
C LYS A 35 -14.43 17.26 -6.75
N VAL A 36 -14.08 15.97 -6.85
CA VAL A 36 -12.71 15.45 -6.60
C VAL A 36 -12.37 14.48 -7.72
N THR A 37 -11.68 14.96 -8.76
CA THR A 37 -11.40 14.15 -9.97
C THR A 37 -9.96 13.70 -10.10
N GLY A 38 -9.04 14.29 -9.34
CA GLY A 38 -7.60 14.09 -9.50
C GLY A 38 -6.92 13.30 -8.38
N ALA A 39 -7.68 12.75 -7.44
CA ALA A 39 -7.14 12.03 -6.29
C ALA A 39 -7.95 10.78 -5.99
N ASN A 40 -7.26 9.73 -5.52
CA ASN A 40 -7.89 8.62 -4.84
C ASN A 40 -8.21 9.03 -3.39
N VAL A 41 -9.34 8.61 -2.88
CA VAL A 41 -9.82 8.93 -1.55
C VAL A 41 -9.94 7.66 -0.73
N SER A 42 -9.30 7.60 0.44
CA SER A 42 -9.35 6.44 1.32
C SER A 42 -9.53 6.81 2.78
N VAL A 43 -10.23 5.97 3.52
CA VAL A 43 -10.46 6.13 4.96
C VAL A 43 -9.59 5.14 5.72
N LYS A 44 -8.81 5.65 6.69
CA LYS A 44 -8.03 4.83 7.61
C LYS A 44 -8.95 4.36 8.73
N ILE A 45 -9.18 3.06 8.79
CA ILE A 45 -10.07 2.42 9.76
C ILE A 45 -9.23 1.69 10.79
N ASP A 46 -9.47 1.98 12.07
CA ASP A 46 -8.85 1.29 13.19
C ASP A 46 -9.66 0.06 13.63
N ASP A 47 -9.04 -0.80 14.45
CA ASP A 47 -9.66 -2.02 14.96
C ASP A 47 -10.85 -1.69 15.87
N ASP A 48 -10.80 -0.60 16.64
CA ASP A 48 -11.88 -0.18 17.53
C ASP A 48 -13.15 0.21 16.76
N PHE A 49 -12.99 0.94 15.66
CA PHE A 49 -14.12 1.27 14.79
C PHE A 49 -14.75 -0.01 14.18
N MET A 50 -13.93 -0.93 13.68
CA MET A 50 -14.43 -2.18 13.09
C MET A 50 -15.16 -3.02 14.13
N ASN A 51 -14.62 -3.12 15.34
CA ASN A 51 -15.29 -3.83 16.43
C ASN A 51 -16.65 -3.18 16.78
N ALA A 52 -16.70 -1.85 16.87
CA ALA A 52 -17.94 -1.13 17.11
C ALA A 52 -18.94 -1.31 15.95
N ALA A 53 -18.48 -1.25 14.70
CA ALA A 53 -19.33 -1.41 13.52
C ALA A 53 -19.96 -2.82 13.42
N VAL A 54 -19.21 -3.87 13.74
CA VAL A 54 -19.69 -5.26 13.72
C VAL A 54 -20.68 -5.54 14.86
N ASN A 55 -20.43 -5.00 16.05
CA ASN A 55 -21.24 -5.24 17.23
C ASN A 55 -22.42 -4.27 17.40
N GLY A 56 -22.60 -3.31 16.48
CA GLY A 56 -23.68 -2.31 16.54
C GLY A 56 -23.47 -1.26 17.64
N GLY A 57 -22.21 -0.93 17.92
CA GLY A 57 -21.83 0.03 18.96
C GLY A 57 -21.62 1.46 18.46
N THR A 58 -21.33 2.34 19.42
CA THR A 58 -20.88 3.71 19.15
C THR A 58 -19.36 3.77 19.05
N TYR A 59 -18.87 4.70 18.24
CA TYR A 59 -17.45 4.99 18.09
C TYR A 59 -17.18 6.45 18.36
N LYS A 60 -16.09 6.73 19.08
CA LYS A 60 -15.72 8.10 19.46
C LYS A 60 -14.79 8.71 18.42
N GLN A 61 -15.25 9.77 17.79
CA GLN A 61 -14.42 10.66 16.97
C GLN A 61 -13.87 11.81 17.80
N GLN A 62 -12.66 12.24 17.51
CA GLN A 62 -12.01 13.33 18.24
C GLN A 62 -11.04 14.14 17.40
N TYR A 63 -10.75 15.36 17.85
CA TYR A 63 -9.70 16.20 17.28
C TYR A 63 -8.95 16.95 18.40
N PRO A 64 -7.61 16.99 18.38
CA PRO A 64 -6.71 16.20 17.52
C PRO A 64 -6.88 14.69 17.75
N ILE A 65 -6.68 13.90 16.67
CA ILE A 65 -6.99 12.45 16.69
C ILE A 65 -6.11 11.65 17.65
N ASP A 66 -4.88 12.10 17.87
CA ASP A 66 -3.87 11.44 18.71
C ASP A 66 -3.71 12.11 20.10
N SER A 67 -4.65 13.00 20.48
CA SER A 67 -4.57 13.72 21.74
C SER A 67 -5.29 12.98 22.88
N ASP A 68 -4.64 12.91 24.03
CA ASP A 68 -5.28 12.44 25.28
C ASP A 68 -6.27 13.48 25.86
N SER A 69 -6.19 14.72 25.39
CA SER A 69 -7.06 15.82 25.79
C SER A 69 -7.61 16.54 24.55
N PRO A 70 -8.50 15.88 23.77
CA PRO A 70 -9.03 16.44 22.55
C PRO A 70 -9.92 17.64 22.82
N VAL A 71 -9.85 18.64 21.93
CA VAL A 71 -10.69 19.85 22.02
C VAL A 71 -12.09 19.63 21.46
N TYR A 72 -12.28 18.57 20.68
CA TYR A 72 -13.56 18.18 20.10
C TYR A 72 -13.76 16.67 20.19
N VAL A 73 -14.94 16.25 20.61
CA VAL A 73 -15.32 14.85 20.72
C VAL A 73 -16.75 14.67 20.23
N LYS A 74 -17.01 13.61 19.47
CA LYS A 74 -18.32 13.24 18.96
C LYS A 74 -18.49 11.73 18.96
N ASP A 75 -19.58 11.23 19.50
CA ASP A 75 -19.98 9.84 19.39
C ASP A 75 -20.81 9.62 18.12
N ILE A 76 -20.53 8.58 17.39
CA ILE A 76 -21.21 8.23 16.12
C ILE A 76 -21.69 6.80 16.13
N ASP A 77 -22.71 6.48 15.34
CA ASP A 77 -23.12 5.13 15.01
C ASP A 77 -22.10 4.50 14.05
N ALA A 78 -21.25 3.60 14.57
CA ALA A 78 -20.20 2.96 13.77
C ALA A 78 -20.80 2.07 12.66
N SER A 79 -21.89 1.34 12.94
CA SER A 79 -22.54 0.48 11.95
C SER A 79 -23.15 1.28 10.81
N GLY A 80 -23.81 2.41 11.13
CA GLY A 80 -24.36 3.33 10.15
C GLY A 80 -23.29 3.93 9.25
N LEU A 81 -22.18 4.41 9.82
CA LEU A 81 -21.09 4.98 9.05
C LEU A 81 -20.39 3.92 8.18
N TRP A 82 -20.22 2.68 8.67
CA TRP A 82 -19.68 1.57 7.89
C TRP A 82 -20.55 1.24 6.67
N LYS A 83 -21.87 1.15 6.86
CA LYS A 83 -22.83 0.96 5.75
C LYS A 83 -22.75 2.08 4.72
N LYS A 84 -22.55 3.32 5.16
CA LYS A 84 -22.37 4.49 4.28
C LYS A 84 -21.09 4.36 3.44
N ILE A 85 -19.98 3.96 4.03
CA ILE A 85 -18.72 3.69 3.31
C ILE A 85 -18.94 2.63 2.22
N ILE A 86 -19.57 1.50 2.55
CA ILE A 86 -19.87 0.43 1.60
C ILE A 86 -20.78 0.94 0.46
N HIS A 87 -21.83 1.69 0.80
CA HIS A 87 -22.74 2.25 -0.19
C HIS A 87 -22.02 3.20 -1.17
N ASN A 88 -21.20 4.11 -0.65
CA ASN A 88 -20.46 5.05 -1.47
C ASN A 88 -19.45 4.33 -2.37
N ALA A 89 -18.72 3.36 -1.82
CA ALA A 89 -17.78 2.54 -2.59
C ALA A 89 -18.47 1.74 -3.70
N TRP A 90 -19.65 1.18 -3.42
CA TRP A 90 -20.46 0.52 -4.44
C TRP A 90 -20.90 1.47 -5.56
N LYS A 91 -21.28 2.70 -5.21
CA LYS A 91 -21.83 3.67 -6.16
C LYS A 91 -20.77 4.37 -7.00
N SER A 92 -19.62 4.70 -6.42
CA SER A 92 -18.57 5.53 -7.03
C SER A 92 -17.19 4.88 -7.07
N ALA A 93 -17.05 3.62 -6.64
CA ALA A 93 -15.79 2.91 -6.43
C ALA A 93 -14.88 3.53 -5.34
N GLU A 94 -15.36 4.53 -4.60
CA GLU A 94 -14.64 5.20 -3.53
C GLU A 94 -15.59 5.61 -2.38
N PRO A 95 -15.11 5.75 -1.14
CA PRO A 95 -13.71 5.73 -0.73
C PRO A 95 -13.13 4.31 -0.71
N GLY A 96 -11.81 4.21 -0.84
CA GLY A 96 -11.05 3.02 -0.44
C GLY A 96 -11.00 2.89 1.08
N VAL A 97 -10.68 1.70 1.57
CA VAL A 97 -10.53 1.39 3.00
C VAL A 97 -9.10 0.94 3.26
N LEU A 98 -8.47 1.56 4.25
CA LEU A 98 -7.17 1.19 4.77
C LEU A 98 -7.35 0.69 6.20
N PHE A 99 -7.16 -0.62 6.44
CA PHE A 99 -7.17 -1.19 7.78
C PHE A 99 -5.90 -0.78 8.52
N TRP A 100 -5.96 0.38 9.17
CA TRP A 100 -4.79 1.14 9.57
C TRP A 100 -3.95 0.43 10.61
N ASP A 101 -4.57 -0.16 11.63
CA ASP A 101 -3.84 -0.89 12.66
C ASP A 101 -3.17 -2.14 12.11
N THR A 102 -3.81 -2.82 11.16
CA THR A 102 -3.20 -3.94 10.45
C THR A 102 -2.00 -3.48 9.63
N ILE A 103 -2.12 -2.36 8.91
CA ILE A 103 -1.00 -1.80 8.15
C ILE A 103 0.18 -1.52 9.07
N LEU A 104 -0.04 -0.84 10.20
CA LEU A 104 1.04 -0.51 11.14
C LEU A 104 1.68 -1.75 11.78
N ARG A 105 0.90 -2.79 12.07
CA ARG A 105 1.42 -4.05 12.64
C ARG A 105 2.25 -4.85 11.65
N GLU A 106 1.82 -4.90 10.39
CA GLU A 106 2.42 -5.77 9.36
C GLU A 106 3.42 -5.04 8.46
N SER A 107 3.43 -3.73 8.48
CA SER A 107 4.33 -2.90 7.68
C SER A 107 5.77 -3.04 8.17
N VAL A 108 6.67 -3.40 7.26
CA VAL A 108 8.09 -3.54 7.59
C VAL A 108 8.75 -2.21 8.00
N PRO A 109 8.44 -1.04 7.40
CA PRO A 109 9.00 0.24 7.85
C PRO A 109 8.71 0.55 9.31
N ASP A 110 7.54 0.18 9.81
CA ASP A 110 7.11 0.54 11.17
C ASP A 110 7.91 -0.15 12.27
N CYS A 111 8.66 -1.23 11.98
CA CYS A 111 9.63 -1.77 12.94
C CYS A 111 10.80 -0.79 13.22
N TYR A 112 10.96 0.23 12.38
CA TYR A 112 11.95 1.31 12.52
C TYR A 112 11.28 2.67 12.81
N ALA A 113 10.06 2.67 13.36
CA ALA A 113 9.30 3.90 13.65
C ALA A 113 10.08 4.88 14.53
N ASP A 114 10.84 4.37 15.52
CA ASP A 114 11.69 5.17 16.42
C ASP A 114 12.84 5.87 15.68
N LEU A 115 13.22 5.37 14.51
CA LEU A 115 14.20 5.99 13.62
C LEU A 115 13.57 6.92 12.57
N GLY A 116 12.28 7.22 12.71
CA GLY A 116 11.55 8.12 11.82
C GLY A 116 10.91 7.44 10.60
N PHE A 117 10.83 6.11 10.54
CA PHE A 117 10.20 5.36 9.45
C PHE A 117 8.73 5.00 9.75
N ARG A 118 8.05 5.82 10.52
CA ARG A 118 6.64 5.59 10.85
C ARG A 118 5.75 5.86 9.63
N THR A 119 4.91 4.89 9.30
CA THR A 119 3.93 5.02 8.21
C THR A 119 2.89 6.10 8.53
N VAL A 120 2.67 7.01 7.60
CA VAL A 120 1.67 8.08 7.72
C VAL A 120 0.60 8.04 6.62
N SER A 121 0.89 7.41 5.49
CA SER A 121 -0.05 7.28 4.38
C SER A 121 0.34 6.08 3.51
N THR A 122 -0.29 5.96 2.35
CA THR A 122 0.05 4.99 1.31
C THR A 122 0.22 5.68 -0.03
N ASN A 123 0.77 4.97 -1.01
CA ASN A 123 0.68 5.37 -2.41
C ASN A 123 -0.79 5.38 -2.91
N PRO A 124 -1.09 5.91 -4.12
CA PRO A 124 -2.46 6.07 -4.60
C PRO A 124 -3.28 4.78 -4.71
N CYS A 125 -2.64 3.63 -4.95
CA CYS A 125 -3.32 2.33 -5.03
C CYS A 125 -3.46 1.63 -3.67
N GLY A 126 -2.77 2.13 -2.63
CA GLY A 126 -2.89 1.65 -1.25
C GLY A 126 -2.01 0.46 -0.89
N GLU A 127 -1.21 -0.05 -1.83
CA GLU A 127 -0.39 -1.26 -1.61
C GLU A 127 0.93 -1.00 -0.87
N ILE A 128 1.40 0.26 -0.83
CA ILE A 128 2.68 0.60 -0.22
C ILE A 128 2.48 1.59 0.93
N PRO A 129 2.66 1.16 2.18
CA PRO A 129 2.73 2.07 3.33
C PRO A 129 3.97 2.96 3.22
N LEU A 130 3.79 4.26 3.41
CA LEU A 130 4.84 5.26 3.24
C LEU A 130 4.98 6.13 4.49
N CYS A 131 6.22 6.40 4.88
CA CYS A 131 6.54 7.41 5.89
C CYS A 131 6.66 8.81 5.25
N PRO A 132 6.79 9.88 6.05
CA PRO A 132 6.98 11.22 5.49
C PRO A 132 8.23 11.30 4.61
N TYR A 133 8.11 12.02 3.48
CA TYR A 133 9.21 12.22 2.52
C TYR A 133 9.76 10.93 1.92
N ASP A 134 8.91 9.93 1.81
CA ASP A 134 9.25 8.63 1.26
C ASP A 134 8.96 8.57 -0.23
N SER A 135 9.59 7.62 -0.89
CA SER A 135 9.41 7.38 -2.31
C SER A 135 9.45 5.89 -2.63
N CYS A 136 8.81 5.49 -3.71
CA CYS A 136 8.70 4.09 -4.12
C CYS A 136 9.21 3.90 -5.54
N ARG A 137 10.00 2.84 -5.77
CA ARG A 137 10.44 2.36 -7.08
C ARG A 137 9.76 1.06 -7.38
N LEU A 138 9.22 0.96 -8.58
CA LEU A 138 8.48 -0.20 -9.04
C LEU A 138 9.28 -0.96 -10.08
N LEU A 139 9.41 -2.28 -9.91
CA LEU A 139 9.93 -3.21 -10.89
C LEU A 139 8.98 -4.40 -11.00
N ALA A 140 8.67 -4.81 -12.21
CA ALA A 140 7.80 -5.96 -12.45
C ALA A 140 8.57 -7.10 -13.13
N ILE A 141 8.41 -8.33 -12.62
CA ILE A 141 8.98 -9.54 -13.20
C ILE A 141 7.85 -10.38 -13.80
N ASN A 142 7.93 -10.62 -15.13
CA ASN A 142 6.98 -11.47 -15.80
C ASN A 142 7.33 -12.96 -15.58
N LEU A 143 6.51 -13.67 -14.82
CA LEU A 143 6.74 -15.07 -14.47
C LEU A 143 6.68 -16.01 -15.69
N TYR A 144 5.95 -15.66 -16.74
CA TYR A 144 5.85 -16.49 -17.94
C TYR A 144 7.21 -16.71 -18.61
N SER A 145 8.09 -15.73 -18.53
CA SER A 145 9.43 -15.84 -19.10
C SER A 145 10.28 -16.95 -18.49
N TYR A 146 9.83 -17.54 -17.37
CA TYR A 146 10.51 -18.64 -16.68
C TYR A 146 9.80 -19.99 -16.82
N VAL A 147 8.73 -20.05 -17.62
CA VAL A 147 8.04 -21.32 -17.90
C VAL A 147 8.65 -21.93 -19.15
N VAL A 148 9.25 -23.09 -19.00
CA VAL A 148 9.79 -23.91 -20.10
C VAL A 148 8.69 -24.82 -20.61
N ASN A 149 8.58 -24.99 -21.94
CA ASN A 149 7.53 -25.75 -22.61
C ASN A 149 6.10 -25.38 -22.15
N PRO A 150 5.71 -24.11 -22.21
CA PRO A 150 4.40 -23.71 -21.73
C PRO A 150 3.27 -24.43 -22.45
N PHE A 151 2.17 -24.70 -21.74
CA PHE A 151 0.98 -25.37 -22.26
C PHE A 151 1.17 -26.81 -22.72
N THR A 152 2.26 -27.49 -22.31
CA THR A 152 2.50 -28.91 -22.56
C THR A 152 2.54 -29.71 -21.25
N PRO A 153 2.37 -31.03 -21.29
CA PRO A 153 2.52 -31.89 -20.10
C PRO A 153 3.91 -31.79 -19.45
N ASP A 154 4.93 -31.41 -20.21
CA ASP A 154 6.32 -31.28 -19.75
C ASP A 154 6.66 -29.82 -19.29
N ALA A 155 5.65 -28.99 -19.06
CA ALA A 155 5.85 -27.62 -18.60
C ALA A 155 6.44 -27.59 -17.18
N TYR A 156 7.51 -26.83 -17.01
CA TYR A 156 8.09 -26.58 -15.70
C TYR A 156 8.56 -25.13 -15.56
N PHE A 157 8.75 -24.69 -14.31
CA PHE A 157 9.24 -23.36 -13.99
C PHE A 157 10.74 -23.41 -13.71
N ASP A 158 11.51 -22.60 -14.44
CA ASP A 158 12.97 -22.48 -14.25
C ASP A 158 13.29 -21.61 -13.03
N TYR A 159 13.37 -22.24 -11.86
CA TYR A 159 13.67 -21.58 -10.61
C TYR A 159 15.09 -21.02 -10.53
N ASP A 160 16.05 -21.63 -11.21
CA ASP A 160 17.44 -21.19 -11.14
C ASP A 160 17.63 -19.90 -11.92
N LEU A 161 17.05 -19.82 -13.12
CA LEU A 161 17.02 -18.59 -13.90
C LEU A 161 16.23 -17.49 -13.19
N PHE A 162 15.06 -17.81 -12.66
CA PHE A 162 14.23 -16.86 -11.89
C PHE A 162 14.99 -16.30 -10.70
N LYS A 163 15.62 -17.14 -9.88
CA LYS A 163 16.43 -16.75 -8.72
C LYS A 163 17.58 -15.82 -9.10
N LYS A 164 18.26 -16.12 -10.20
CA LYS A 164 19.33 -15.27 -10.74
C LYS A 164 18.80 -13.90 -11.13
N HIS A 165 17.67 -13.82 -11.83
CA HIS A 165 17.10 -12.58 -12.29
C HIS A 165 16.50 -11.75 -11.15
N VAL A 166 15.91 -12.36 -10.12
CA VAL A 166 15.47 -11.65 -8.90
C VAL A 166 16.65 -10.96 -8.21
N GLY A 167 17.79 -11.65 -8.10
CA GLY A 167 19.02 -11.06 -7.55
C GLY A 167 19.54 -9.87 -8.36
N LEU A 168 19.45 -9.94 -9.70
CA LEU A 168 19.81 -8.81 -10.58
C LEU A 168 18.79 -7.65 -10.45
N ALA A 169 17.50 -7.97 -10.40
CA ALA A 169 16.44 -6.98 -10.22
C ALA A 169 16.62 -6.19 -8.93
N GLN A 170 16.96 -6.87 -7.82
CA GLN A 170 17.24 -6.20 -6.55
C GLN A 170 18.43 -5.22 -6.68
N ARG A 171 19.53 -5.64 -7.31
CA ARG A 171 20.69 -4.76 -7.53
C ARG A 171 20.35 -3.54 -8.38
N ILE A 172 19.59 -3.74 -9.47
CA ILE A 172 19.15 -2.62 -10.32
C ILE A 172 18.34 -1.62 -9.51
N MET A 173 17.46 -2.10 -8.62
CA MET A 173 16.65 -1.20 -7.79
C MET A 173 17.48 -0.46 -6.74
N ASP A 174 18.51 -1.10 -6.17
CA ASP A 174 19.47 -0.45 -5.27
C ASP A 174 20.27 0.63 -6.03
N ASP A 175 20.77 0.31 -7.23
CA ASP A 175 21.51 1.26 -8.09
C ASP A 175 20.64 2.46 -8.49
N ILE A 176 19.34 2.27 -8.74
CA ILE A 176 18.40 3.37 -9.05
C ILE A 176 18.29 4.32 -7.85
N ILE A 177 18.22 3.80 -6.64
CA ILE A 177 18.16 4.61 -5.42
C ILE A 177 19.44 5.44 -5.26
N ASP A 178 20.59 4.84 -5.52
CA ASP A 178 21.87 5.52 -5.44
C ASP A 178 21.97 6.65 -6.50
N LEU A 179 21.59 6.36 -7.74
CA LEU A 179 21.57 7.37 -8.83
C LEU A 179 20.63 8.54 -8.54
N GLU A 180 19.44 8.29 -8.00
CA GLU A 180 18.53 9.38 -7.61
C GLU A 180 19.10 10.18 -6.44
N SER A 181 19.92 9.56 -5.59
CA SER A 181 20.60 10.24 -4.51
C SER A 181 21.55 11.33 -5.01
N GLU A 182 22.18 11.15 -6.16
CA GLU A 182 23.08 12.13 -6.76
C GLU A 182 22.33 13.33 -7.39
N ILE A 183 21.11 13.10 -7.90
CA ILE A 183 20.31 14.13 -8.57
C ILE A 183 19.65 15.10 -7.59
N GLU A 184 19.28 14.63 -6.40
CA GLU A 184 18.51 15.40 -5.41
C GLU A 184 19.35 16.11 -4.34
N ILE A 185 20.64 16.31 -4.55
CA ILE A 185 21.57 16.96 -3.57
C ILE A 185 21.06 18.31 -3.03
N ASN A 186 20.11 18.95 -3.70
CA ASN A 186 19.58 20.26 -3.31
C ASN A 186 18.33 20.22 -2.36
N LEU A 187 17.83 19.05 -2.00
CA LEU A 187 16.74 18.90 -1.00
C LEU A 187 17.29 18.43 0.36
N ALA A 188 18.41 18.89 0.70
CA ALA A 188 19.47 18.37 1.55
C ALA A 188 19.29 18.50 3.05
N GLU A 189 18.21 18.12 3.70
CA GLU A 189 18.27 17.98 5.18
C GLU A 189 17.43 16.82 5.76
N GLN A 190 16.71 16.10 4.92
CA GLN A 190 15.90 14.98 5.41
C GLN A 190 16.55 13.64 5.04
N PRO A 191 16.61 12.67 5.97
CA PRO A 191 17.09 11.33 5.65
C PRO A 191 16.22 10.74 4.55
N ARG A 192 16.84 10.28 3.48
CA ARG A 192 16.14 9.71 2.33
C ARG A 192 15.57 8.36 2.69
N LYS A 193 14.32 8.20 2.40
CA LYS A 193 13.59 6.97 2.60
C LYS A 193 13.15 6.46 1.24
N ALA A 194 13.39 5.20 0.96
CA ALA A 194 13.06 4.60 -0.31
C ALA A 194 12.52 3.19 -0.12
N HIS A 195 11.43 2.90 -0.80
CA HIS A 195 10.85 1.56 -0.88
C HIS A 195 11.09 0.98 -2.26
N ILE A 196 11.45 -0.30 -2.29
CA ILE A 196 11.54 -1.10 -3.50
C ILE A 196 10.34 -2.04 -3.52
N TRP A 197 9.59 -1.98 -4.62
CA TRP A 197 8.48 -2.87 -4.87
C TRP A 197 8.77 -3.71 -6.10
N ILE A 198 8.82 -5.02 -5.92
CA ILE A 198 8.97 -5.96 -7.03
C ILE A 198 7.67 -6.74 -7.18
N ASP A 199 6.92 -6.41 -8.21
CA ASP A 199 5.70 -7.13 -8.57
C ASP A 199 6.04 -8.40 -9.36
N ILE A 200 5.46 -9.51 -8.90
CA ILE A 200 5.54 -10.78 -9.59
C ILE A 200 4.14 -11.10 -10.13
N PHE A 201 3.94 -10.91 -11.43
CA PHE A 201 2.65 -11.16 -12.05
C PHE A 201 2.45 -12.66 -12.30
N PRO A 202 1.44 -13.29 -11.67
CA PRO A 202 0.98 -14.61 -12.10
C PRO A 202 0.32 -14.47 -13.47
N LEU A 203 0.49 -15.49 -14.31
CA LEU A 203 -0.21 -15.58 -15.57
C LEU A 203 -1.64 -16.01 -15.34
N ASP A 204 -2.57 -15.21 -15.81
CA ASP A 204 -3.93 -15.66 -16.03
C ASP A 204 -3.91 -16.72 -17.13
N GLY A 205 -4.25 -17.96 -16.79
CA GLY A 205 -4.37 -19.06 -17.77
C GLY A 205 -3.46 -20.27 -17.57
N LEU A 206 -2.64 -20.35 -16.52
CA LEU A 206 -2.00 -21.61 -16.18
C LEU A 206 -2.99 -22.53 -15.47
N PRO A 207 -3.03 -23.84 -15.86
CA PRO A 207 -3.91 -24.79 -15.20
C PRO A 207 -3.60 -24.87 -13.71
N ASP A 208 -4.67 -24.89 -12.95
CA ASP A 208 -4.82 -24.83 -11.52
C ASP A 208 -3.72 -25.44 -10.63
N ASN A 209 -3.48 -24.72 -9.54
CA ASN A 209 -3.15 -25.25 -8.22
C ASN A 209 -1.69 -25.51 -7.83
N ASN A 210 -0.72 -25.69 -8.71
CA ASN A 210 0.63 -26.04 -8.26
C ASN A 210 1.56 -24.83 -8.05
N ILE A 211 1.45 -23.78 -8.85
CA ILE A 211 2.32 -22.59 -8.73
C ILE A 211 1.94 -21.74 -7.51
N LEU A 212 0.65 -21.48 -7.29
CA LEU A 212 0.17 -20.71 -6.12
C LEU A 212 0.40 -21.45 -4.80
N ARG A 213 0.34 -22.79 -4.81
CA ARG A 213 0.68 -23.61 -3.64
C ARG A 213 2.16 -23.54 -3.27
N TRP A 214 3.04 -23.42 -4.26
CA TRP A 214 4.48 -23.27 -4.06
C TRP A 214 4.87 -21.92 -3.49
N PHE A 215 4.24 -20.84 -3.90
CA PHE A 215 4.49 -19.50 -3.34
C PHE A 215 4.08 -19.39 -1.87
N ARG A 216 3.05 -20.10 -1.42
CA ARG A 216 2.65 -20.19 -0.01
C ARG A 216 3.69 -20.86 0.90
N VAL A 217 4.47 -21.79 0.38
CA VAL A 217 5.39 -22.62 1.19
C VAL A 217 6.75 -21.96 1.43
N LYS A 218 7.17 -20.98 0.62
CA LYS A 218 8.51 -20.39 0.72
C LYS A 218 8.57 -18.93 1.19
N HIS A 219 7.56 -18.44 1.84
CA HIS A 219 7.61 -17.14 2.56
C HIS A 219 8.79 -17.03 3.58
N ILE A 220 9.36 -18.16 3.93
CA ILE A 220 10.44 -18.28 4.94
C ILE A 220 11.84 -18.01 4.37
N LEU A 221 12.07 -18.21 3.07
CA LEU A 221 13.41 -18.08 2.49
C LEU A 221 13.80 -16.66 2.07
N LEU A 222 12.84 -15.78 1.82
CA LEU A 222 13.09 -14.38 1.45
C LEU A 222 13.44 -13.48 2.64
N LYS A 223 13.13 -13.91 3.87
CA LYS A 223 13.50 -13.18 5.10
C LYS A 223 15.01 -13.11 5.38
N ARG A 224 15.86 -13.86 4.69
CA ARG A 224 17.30 -13.90 4.95
C ARG A 224 18.16 -12.92 4.15
N TYR A 225 17.58 -12.18 3.20
CA TYR A 225 18.30 -11.22 2.35
C TYR A 225 17.94 -9.76 2.58
N MET A 226 17.26 -9.46 3.68
CA MET A 226 16.77 -8.13 4.02
C MET A 226 17.71 -7.37 4.95
N VAL A 227 18.87 -6.92 4.49
CA VAL A 227 19.77 -6.11 5.33
C VAL A 227 20.09 -4.73 4.75
N ARG A 228 19.69 -4.38 3.51
CA ARG A 228 19.91 -3.02 2.98
C ARG A 228 18.81 -2.44 2.10
N GLY A 229 17.73 -3.12 1.89
CA GLY A 229 16.57 -2.60 1.15
C GLY A 229 15.32 -3.34 1.57
N LEU A 230 14.26 -2.64 1.83
CA LEU A 230 12.96 -3.21 2.17
C LEU A 230 12.34 -3.81 0.91
N LEU A 231 12.46 -5.13 0.75
CA LEU A 231 11.83 -5.88 -0.31
C LEU A 231 10.41 -6.28 0.12
N PHE A 232 9.40 -5.68 -0.45
CA PHE A 232 8.03 -6.19 -0.33
C PHE A 232 7.70 -7.08 -1.51
N LEU A 233 7.44 -8.35 -1.23
CA LEU A 233 6.77 -9.26 -2.15
C LEU A 233 5.30 -9.31 -1.78
N SER A 234 4.46 -8.62 -2.52
CA SER A 234 3.02 -8.84 -2.46
C SER A 234 2.66 -9.95 -3.44
N LEU A 235 2.08 -11.00 -2.92
CA LEU A 235 1.42 -12.06 -3.69
C LEU A 235 -0.09 -11.75 -3.65
N ARG A 236 -0.66 -11.35 -4.78
CA ARG A 236 -2.12 -11.37 -4.99
C ARG A 236 -2.50 -12.65 -5.68
#